data_afffccd66e57f7354d0b96f59b2490f8
#
_entry.id   afffccd66e57f7354d0b96f59b2490f8
#
_cell.length_a   1.000
_cell.length_b   1.000
_cell.length_c   1.000
_cell.angle_alpha   90.00
_cell.angle_beta   90.00
_cell.angle_gamma   90.00
#
_symmetry.space_group_name_H-M   'P 1'
#
loop_
_entity.id
_entity.type
_entity.pdbx_description
1 polymer ?
#
loop_
_entity_poly.entity_id
_entity_poly.type
_entity_poly.pdbx_seq_one_letter_code
_entity_poly.pdbx_strand_id
1 'polypeptide(L)'
;ASVNYAVYETLRNNPAMTVKDEADPLLPMKGVKNETELNHNRETHLRDAVAMVRFQKELEERLAAGEELTELTVDEILHKYRSAQDKFIVESFGTIAAYGGNAAMMHYHATEEDHAKLEKKGFLLVDSGATYMDGTTDITRTYPLGPLTEDEKQFYTWTLQCHIDIAKAVWLNYCDGHMLDTIAREPLWQHLINYRCGTGHSVSFVGNVHEGPHALNGRNTTVFQPGMIVTDEPGVYESGVVGIRIENELECYHKADNQNGTF
;
A
#
# COMPACT_ATOMS: atom_id res chain seq x y z
N ALA A 1 11.18 -12.41 -18.42
CA ALA A 1 10.08 -12.73 -19.34
C ALA A 1 8.79 -12.90 -18.52
N SER A 2 7.78 -12.13 -18.84
CA SER A 2 6.47 -12.12 -18.17
C SER A 2 5.45 -13.04 -18.84
N VAL A 3 5.85 -13.81 -19.87
CA VAL A 3 4.97 -14.70 -20.62
C VAL A 3 5.14 -16.15 -20.16
N ASN A 4 4.02 -16.84 -19.96
CA ASN A 4 4.00 -18.25 -19.64
C ASN A 4 4.73 -19.06 -20.76
N TYR A 5 5.56 -20.04 -20.35
CA TYR A 5 6.38 -20.81 -21.28
C TYR A 5 5.53 -21.55 -22.35
N ALA A 6 4.37 -22.08 -22.01
CA ALA A 6 3.50 -22.75 -22.96
C ALA A 6 2.98 -21.80 -24.06
N VAL A 7 2.64 -20.55 -23.67
CA VAL A 7 2.25 -19.51 -24.63
C VAL A 7 3.43 -19.13 -25.52
N TYR A 8 4.63 -18.95 -24.94
CA TYR A 8 5.85 -18.67 -25.69
C TYR A 8 6.16 -19.77 -26.72
N GLU A 9 6.11 -21.04 -26.33
CA GLU A 9 6.35 -22.18 -27.24
C GLU A 9 5.30 -22.24 -28.35
N THR A 10 4.03 -22.00 -28.03
CA THR A 10 2.95 -21.98 -29.04
C THR A 10 3.20 -20.89 -30.09
N LEU A 11 3.56 -19.69 -29.66
CA LEU A 11 3.86 -18.56 -30.57
C LEU A 11 5.11 -18.81 -31.38
N ARG A 12 6.18 -19.29 -30.74
CA ARG A 12 7.48 -19.57 -31.39
C ARG A 12 7.38 -20.65 -32.48
N ASN A 13 6.54 -21.67 -32.25
CA ASN A 13 6.35 -22.77 -33.18
C ASN A 13 5.36 -22.45 -34.32
N ASN A 14 4.71 -21.26 -34.28
CA ASN A 14 3.82 -20.82 -35.34
C ASN A 14 4.63 -20.21 -36.51
N PRO A 15 4.66 -20.83 -37.71
CA PRO A 15 5.48 -20.36 -38.84
C PRO A 15 5.03 -18.98 -39.39
N ALA A 16 3.83 -18.52 -39.03
CA ALA A 16 3.32 -17.20 -39.43
C ALA A 16 3.73 -16.08 -38.47
N MET A 17 4.47 -16.38 -37.38
CA MET A 17 4.82 -15.41 -36.35
C MET A 17 6.34 -15.30 -36.17
N THR A 18 6.81 -14.11 -35.87
CA THR A 18 8.16 -13.86 -35.37
C THR A 18 8.04 -13.37 -33.92
N VAL A 19 8.55 -14.16 -32.98
CA VAL A 19 8.60 -13.79 -31.60
C VAL A 19 9.83 -12.94 -31.31
N LYS A 20 9.64 -11.74 -30.80
CA LYS A 20 10.71 -10.88 -30.27
C LYS A 20 10.68 -10.92 -28.76
N ASP A 21 11.84 -11.10 -28.14
CA ASP A 21 12.01 -11.05 -26.69
C ASP A 21 12.40 -9.61 -26.31
N GLU A 22 11.42 -8.83 -25.94
CA GLU A 22 11.57 -7.42 -25.58
C GLU A 22 10.85 -7.16 -24.23
N ALA A 23 11.22 -6.07 -23.55
CA ALA A 23 10.48 -5.62 -22.38
C ALA A 23 9.04 -5.21 -22.77
N ASP A 24 8.09 -5.43 -21.87
CA ASP A 24 6.69 -5.06 -22.10
C ASP A 24 6.57 -3.53 -22.24
N PRO A 25 6.20 -3.00 -23.42
CA PRO A 25 6.11 -1.56 -23.63
C PRO A 25 4.90 -0.92 -22.91
N LEU A 26 3.92 -1.70 -22.49
CA LEU A 26 2.70 -1.19 -21.85
C LEU A 26 2.96 -0.78 -20.39
N LEU A 27 3.83 -1.49 -19.69
CA LEU A 27 4.11 -1.20 -18.28
C LEU A 27 4.60 0.25 -18.05
N PRO A 28 5.63 0.75 -18.73
CA PRO A 28 6.04 2.15 -18.56
C PRO A 28 4.98 3.14 -19.05
N MET A 29 4.19 2.81 -20.08
CA MET A 29 3.11 3.68 -20.56
C MET A 29 1.97 3.82 -19.55
N LYS A 30 1.62 2.75 -18.85
CA LYS A 30 0.60 2.74 -17.77
C LYS A 30 1.14 3.30 -16.46
N GLY A 31 2.44 3.17 -16.22
CA GLY A 31 3.09 3.60 -14.99
C GLY A 31 3.02 5.10 -14.77
N VAL A 32 3.05 5.90 -15.85
CA VAL A 32 2.91 7.37 -15.80
C VAL A 32 1.46 7.74 -16.10
N LYS A 33 0.72 8.17 -15.09
CA LYS A 33 -0.67 8.58 -15.22
C LYS A 33 -0.77 9.96 -15.86
N ASN A 34 -1.76 10.16 -16.72
CA ASN A 34 -2.08 11.46 -17.27
C ASN A 34 -2.92 12.30 -16.30
N GLU A 35 -3.08 13.60 -16.58
CA GLU A 35 -3.83 14.52 -15.70
C GLU A 35 -5.26 14.08 -15.41
N THR A 36 -5.94 13.43 -16.35
CA THR A 36 -7.30 12.93 -16.14
C THR A 36 -7.30 11.78 -15.13
N GLU A 37 -6.38 10.83 -15.28
CA GLU A 37 -6.20 9.72 -14.35
C GLU A 37 -5.80 10.21 -12.95
N LEU A 38 -4.87 11.17 -12.86
CA LEU A 38 -4.44 11.75 -11.58
C LEU A 38 -5.60 12.45 -10.86
N ASN A 39 -6.36 13.26 -11.56
CA ASN A 39 -7.51 13.97 -10.98
C ASN A 39 -8.57 12.99 -10.48
N HIS A 40 -8.89 11.97 -11.26
CA HIS A 40 -9.82 10.92 -10.85
C HIS A 40 -9.29 10.12 -9.65
N ASN A 41 -8.01 9.77 -9.64
CA ASN A 41 -7.41 9.06 -8.51
C ASN A 41 -7.49 9.88 -7.21
N ARG A 42 -7.24 11.19 -7.27
CA ARG A 42 -7.40 12.10 -6.11
C ARG A 42 -8.84 12.13 -5.60
N GLU A 43 -9.84 12.20 -6.49
CA GLU A 43 -11.27 12.16 -6.13
C GLU A 43 -11.65 10.79 -5.53
N THR A 44 -11.13 9.70 -6.09
CA THR A 44 -11.34 8.33 -5.59
C THR A 44 -10.82 8.19 -4.17
N HIS A 45 -9.61 8.68 -3.88
CA HIS A 45 -9.06 8.66 -2.53
C HIS A 45 -9.87 9.49 -1.54
N LEU A 46 -10.45 10.61 -1.95
CA LEU A 46 -11.36 11.39 -1.08
C LEU A 46 -12.63 10.58 -0.74
N ARG A 47 -13.21 9.85 -1.70
CA ARG A 47 -14.37 8.98 -1.44
C ARG A 47 -14.00 7.82 -0.53
N ASP A 48 -12.90 7.14 -0.79
CA ASP A 48 -12.42 6.03 0.03
C ASP A 48 -12.09 6.49 1.46
N ALA A 49 -11.48 7.67 1.61
CA ALA A 49 -11.21 8.27 2.92
C ALA A 49 -12.48 8.48 3.75
N VAL A 50 -13.61 8.83 3.12
CA VAL A 50 -14.91 8.92 3.80
C VAL A 50 -15.35 7.55 4.32
N ALA A 51 -15.15 6.48 3.54
CA ALA A 51 -15.45 5.11 3.98
C ALA A 51 -14.57 4.73 5.18
N MET A 52 -13.27 5.00 5.11
CA MET A 52 -12.32 4.74 6.20
C MET A 52 -12.68 5.47 7.49
N VAL A 53 -13.04 6.75 7.43
CA VAL A 53 -13.44 7.52 8.62
C VAL A 53 -14.75 7.01 9.23
N ARG A 54 -15.72 6.61 8.40
CA ARG A 54 -16.98 6.01 8.88
C ARG A 54 -16.73 4.63 9.49
N PHE A 55 -15.88 3.84 8.89
CA PHE A 55 -15.43 2.55 9.43
C PHE A 55 -14.78 2.74 10.81
N GLN A 56 -13.79 3.61 10.92
CA GLN A 56 -13.12 3.88 12.21
C GLN A 56 -14.13 4.30 13.29
N LYS A 57 -15.03 5.21 12.96
CA LYS A 57 -16.07 5.67 13.89
C LYS A 57 -16.94 4.50 14.39
N GLU A 58 -17.44 3.66 13.48
CA GLU A 58 -18.29 2.51 13.89
C GLU A 58 -17.49 1.51 14.72
N LEU A 59 -16.23 1.23 14.33
CA LEU A 59 -15.33 0.35 15.10
C LEU A 59 -15.16 0.86 16.55
N GLU A 60 -14.86 2.13 16.73
CA GLU A 60 -14.67 2.75 18.04
C GLU A 60 -15.97 2.73 18.87
N GLU A 61 -17.13 3.06 18.28
CA GLU A 61 -18.43 3.04 18.95
C GLU A 61 -18.82 1.64 19.41
N ARG A 62 -18.66 0.62 18.59
CA ARG A 62 -18.97 -0.78 18.92
C ARG A 62 -18.02 -1.34 19.97
N LEU A 63 -16.73 -1.06 19.88
CA LEU A 63 -15.77 -1.40 20.94
C LEU A 63 -16.11 -0.72 22.26
N ALA A 64 -16.45 0.57 22.23
CA ALA A 64 -16.83 1.30 23.44
C ALA A 64 -18.09 0.70 24.09
N ALA A 65 -19.07 0.30 23.28
CA ALA A 65 -20.29 -0.38 23.74
C ALA A 65 -20.03 -1.77 24.34
N GLY A 66 -18.83 -2.33 24.17
CA GLY A 66 -18.46 -3.65 24.69
C GLY A 66 -18.92 -4.80 23.81
N GLU A 67 -19.19 -4.56 22.52
CA GLU A 67 -19.48 -5.61 21.59
C GLU A 67 -18.27 -6.51 21.36
N GLU A 68 -18.49 -7.81 21.18
CA GLU A 68 -17.44 -8.73 20.74
C GLU A 68 -17.20 -8.53 19.24
N LEU A 69 -16.03 -7.99 18.90
CA LEU A 69 -15.57 -7.82 17.53
C LEU A 69 -14.38 -8.74 17.26
N THR A 70 -14.25 -9.14 16.01
CA THR A 70 -13.16 -9.99 15.51
C THR A 70 -12.52 -9.36 14.28
N GLU A 71 -11.42 -9.90 13.84
CA GLU A 71 -10.79 -9.49 12.58
C GLU A 71 -11.74 -9.65 11.37
N LEU A 72 -12.61 -10.66 11.37
CA LEU A 72 -13.66 -10.82 10.34
C LEU A 72 -14.71 -9.71 10.40
N THR A 73 -15.15 -9.32 11.60
CA THR A 73 -16.08 -8.21 11.78
C THR A 73 -15.51 -6.88 11.27
N VAL A 74 -14.19 -6.68 11.38
CA VAL A 74 -13.49 -5.49 10.86
C VAL A 74 -13.65 -5.41 9.34
N ASP A 75 -13.41 -6.50 8.63
CA ASP A 75 -13.58 -6.58 7.17
C ASP A 75 -15.04 -6.30 6.76
N GLU A 76 -16.01 -6.91 7.43
CA GLU A 76 -17.46 -6.69 7.17
C GLU A 76 -17.86 -5.21 7.33
N ILE A 77 -17.41 -4.54 8.40
CA ILE A 77 -17.71 -3.12 8.62
C ILE A 77 -17.08 -2.25 7.53
N LEU A 78 -15.84 -2.54 7.15
CA LEU A 78 -15.14 -1.78 6.12
C LEU A 78 -15.80 -1.95 4.75
N HIS A 79 -16.10 -3.20 4.36
CA HIS A 79 -16.81 -3.52 3.13
C HIS A 79 -18.16 -2.77 3.04
N LYS A 80 -18.93 -2.74 4.12
CA LYS A 80 -20.20 -1.99 4.20
C LYS A 80 -20.04 -0.52 3.80
N TYR A 81 -18.98 0.14 4.24
CA TYR A 81 -18.78 1.57 3.95
C TYR A 81 -18.17 1.82 2.58
N ARG A 82 -17.28 0.94 2.09
CA ARG A 82 -16.69 1.03 0.76
C ARG A 82 -17.70 0.73 -0.34
N SER A 83 -18.46 -0.37 -0.21
CA SER A 83 -19.48 -0.75 -1.19
C SER A 83 -20.62 0.26 -1.31
N ALA A 84 -20.82 1.10 -0.30
CA ALA A 84 -21.80 2.20 -0.33
C ALA A 84 -21.28 3.48 -1.03
N GLN A 85 -20.02 3.54 -1.43
CA GLN A 85 -19.49 4.69 -2.17
C GLN A 85 -19.87 4.61 -3.65
N ASP A 86 -20.04 5.78 -4.25
CA ASP A 86 -20.25 5.86 -5.72
C ASP A 86 -19.08 5.24 -6.48
N LYS A 87 -19.40 4.57 -7.60
CA LYS A 87 -18.43 3.98 -8.53
C LYS A 87 -17.64 2.79 -7.97
N PHE A 88 -17.95 2.30 -6.79
CA PHE A 88 -17.35 1.08 -6.25
C PHE A 88 -17.56 -0.10 -7.18
N ILE A 89 -16.52 -0.89 -7.43
CA ILE A 89 -16.57 -2.12 -8.22
C ILE A 89 -16.34 -3.33 -7.32
N VAL A 90 -15.18 -3.33 -6.62
CA VAL A 90 -14.74 -4.45 -5.78
C VAL A 90 -13.60 -3.98 -4.89
N GLU A 91 -13.28 -4.70 -3.82
CA GLU A 91 -12.03 -4.49 -3.09
C GLU A 91 -10.84 -4.72 -4.03
N SER A 92 -9.80 -3.87 -3.93
CA SER A 92 -8.58 -4.00 -4.76
C SER A 92 -7.76 -5.24 -4.40
N PHE A 93 -7.94 -5.71 -3.16
CA PHE A 93 -7.42 -6.99 -2.62
C PHE A 93 -8.22 -7.39 -1.37
N GLY A 94 -8.01 -8.61 -0.87
CA GLY A 94 -8.66 -9.06 0.36
C GLY A 94 -8.13 -8.30 1.57
N THR A 95 -9.02 -7.70 2.35
CA THR A 95 -8.67 -6.90 3.53
C THR A 95 -7.74 -7.67 4.49
N ILE A 96 -6.68 -7.06 4.91
CA ILE A 96 -5.81 -7.54 5.99
C ILE A 96 -6.23 -6.83 7.26
N ALA A 97 -7.06 -7.48 8.06
CA ALA A 97 -7.41 -7.03 9.41
C ALA A 97 -6.66 -7.90 10.40
N ALA A 98 -5.65 -7.37 11.05
CA ALA A 98 -4.73 -8.14 11.87
C ALA A 98 -4.53 -7.51 13.25
N TYR A 99 -4.90 -8.23 14.30
CA TYR A 99 -4.81 -7.77 15.67
C TYR A 99 -3.56 -8.32 16.37
N GLY A 100 -2.84 -7.44 17.06
CA GLY A 100 -1.67 -7.81 17.87
C GLY A 100 -0.61 -8.55 17.07
N GLY A 101 -0.25 -9.77 17.53
CA GLY A 101 0.78 -10.59 16.90
C GLY A 101 0.47 -11.07 15.48
N ASN A 102 -0.81 -11.17 15.08
CA ASN A 102 -1.21 -11.54 13.72
C ASN A 102 -0.71 -10.51 12.69
N ALA A 103 -0.64 -9.25 13.08
CA ALA A 103 -0.15 -8.16 12.24
C ALA A 103 1.34 -8.27 11.88
N ALA A 104 2.11 -9.13 12.55
CA ALA A 104 3.49 -9.41 12.16
C ALA A 104 3.61 -10.23 10.87
N MET A 105 2.53 -10.85 10.43
CA MET A 105 2.43 -11.51 9.13
C MET A 105 1.91 -10.51 8.09
N MET A 106 2.78 -10.03 7.20
CA MET A 106 2.49 -8.92 6.27
C MET A 106 1.26 -9.15 5.38
N HIS A 107 1.01 -10.40 4.99
CA HIS A 107 -0.15 -10.82 4.19
C HIS A 107 -1.06 -11.74 4.99
N TYR A 108 -1.37 -11.35 6.22
CA TYR A 108 -2.30 -12.09 7.08
C TYR A 108 -3.71 -12.05 6.49
N HIS A 109 -4.42 -13.17 6.58
CA HIS A 109 -5.83 -13.24 6.26
C HIS A 109 -6.55 -14.00 7.37
N ALA A 110 -7.49 -13.33 8.02
CA ALA A 110 -8.41 -13.95 8.97
C ALA A 110 -9.32 -14.93 8.24
N THR A 111 -9.55 -16.10 8.83
CA THR A 111 -10.51 -17.10 8.33
C THR A 111 -11.53 -17.47 9.40
N GLU A 112 -12.58 -18.15 9.03
CA GLU A 112 -13.59 -18.65 9.99
C GLU A 112 -12.94 -19.52 11.09
N GLU A 113 -11.92 -20.30 10.73
CA GLU A 113 -11.24 -21.23 11.62
C GLU A 113 -10.09 -20.57 12.42
N ASP A 114 -9.51 -19.49 11.89
CA ASP A 114 -8.35 -18.83 12.50
C ASP A 114 -8.47 -17.30 12.37
N HIS A 115 -8.90 -16.66 13.46
CA HIS A 115 -9.00 -15.22 13.61
C HIS A 115 -8.97 -14.81 15.07
N ALA A 116 -8.51 -13.59 15.35
CA ALA A 116 -8.47 -13.06 16.69
C ALA A 116 -9.75 -12.29 17.06
N LYS A 117 -10.10 -12.35 18.37
CA LYS A 117 -11.04 -11.40 18.97
C LYS A 117 -10.30 -10.12 19.32
N LEU A 118 -10.93 -8.97 19.06
CA LEU A 118 -10.37 -7.69 19.41
C LEU A 118 -10.53 -7.44 20.93
N GLU A 119 -9.46 -7.00 21.55
CA GLU A 119 -9.45 -6.58 22.95
C GLU A 119 -9.22 -5.07 23.05
N LYS A 120 -9.65 -4.44 24.15
CA LYS A 120 -9.43 -3.00 24.40
C LYS A 120 -7.99 -2.70 24.82
N LYS A 121 -7.01 -3.15 24.04
CA LYS A 121 -5.56 -2.92 24.22
C LYS A 121 -4.80 -3.15 22.91
N GLY A 122 -3.56 -2.67 22.83
CA GLY A 122 -2.66 -2.93 21.70
C GLY A 122 -3.17 -2.32 20.39
N PHE A 123 -2.67 -2.83 19.27
CA PHE A 123 -2.94 -2.35 17.94
C PHE A 123 -3.77 -3.32 17.09
N LEU A 124 -4.63 -2.76 16.25
CA LEU A 124 -5.26 -3.38 15.09
C LEU A 124 -4.66 -2.75 13.82
N LEU A 125 -4.00 -3.53 13.00
CA LEU A 125 -3.58 -3.15 11.66
C LEU A 125 -4.71 -3.48 10.67
N VAL A 126 -5.10 -2.50 9.85
CA VAL A 126 -6.07 -2.69 8.77
C VAL A 126 -5.46 -2.15 7.50
N ASP A 127 -5.16 -3.08 6.59
CA ASP A 127 -4.63 -2.81 5.26
C ASP A 127 -5.67 -3.26 4.23
N SER A 128 -6.07 -2.34 3.35
CA SER A 128 -7.24 -2.52 2.51
C SER A 128 -7.32 -1.48 1.42
N GLY A 129 -8.05 -1.80 0.37
CA GLY A 129 -8.28 -0.88 -0.72
C GLY A 129 -9.50 -1.27 -1.54
N ALA A 130 -9.87 -0.43 -2.48
CA ALA A 130 -10.95 -0.70 -3.42
C ALA A 130 -10.61 -0.26 -4.84
N THR A 131 -11.15 -0.96 -5.81
CA THR A 131 -11.19 -0.56 -7.21
C THR A 131 -12.52 0.12 -7.47
N TYR A 132 -12.45 1.37 -7.92
CA TYR A 132 -13.56 2.17 -8.38
C TYR A 132 -13.49 2.32 -9.91
N MET A 133 -14.56 2.79 -10.54
CA MET A 133 -14.58 3.05 -12.00
C MET A 133 -13.57 4.13 -12.43
N ASP A 134 -13.03 4.88 -11.49
CA ASP A 134 -12.15 6.03 -11.72
C ASP A 134 -10.92 6.07 -10.81
N GLY A 135 -10.51 4.93 -10.28
CA GLY A 135 -9.27 4.80 -9.50
C GLY A 135 -9.21 3.51 -8.71
N THR A 136 -8.03 3.21 -8.20
CA THR A 136 -7.77 2.08 -7.29
C THR A 136 -7.10 2.65 -6.06
N THR A 137 -7.52 2.21 -4.87
CA THR A 137 -6.95 2.66 -3.59
C THR A 137 -6.24 1.53 -2.87
N ASP A 138 -5.23 1.91 -2.12
CA ASP A 138 -4.45 1.09 -1.22
C ASP A 138 -4.08 1.92 0.01
N ILE A 139 -4.46 1.45 1.21
CA ILE A 139 -4.27 2.22 2.43
C ILE A 139 -4.16 1.32 3.65
N THR A 140 -3.16 1.54 4.47
CA THR A 140 -3.06 0.91 5.79
C THR A 140 -3.17 1.94 6.90
N ARG A 141 -3.92 1.58 7.94
CA ARG A 141 -3.92 2.25 9.24
C ARG A 141 -3.71 1.24 10.36
N THR A 142 -2.92 1.64 11.34
CA THR A 142 -2.73 0.88 12.59
C THR A 142 -3.42 1.64 13.72
N TYR A 143 -4.53 1.08 14.20
CA TYR A 143 -5.42 1.72 15.18
C TYR A 143 -5.09 1.26 16.60
N PRO A 144 -4.87 2.17 17.56
CA PRO A 144 -4.81 1.80 18.97
C PRO A 144 -6.21 1.45 19.49
N LEU A 145 -6.40 0.24 20.00
CA LEU A 145 -7.68 -0.18 20.59
C LEU A 145 -7.77 0.07 22.10
N GLY A 146 -6.71 0.61 22.70
CA GLY A 146 -6.64 0.91 24.12
C GLY A 146 -5.22 1.21 24.59
N PRO A 147 -4.86 0.88 25.84
CA PRO A 147 -3.51 1.11 26.35
C PRO A 147 -2.44 0.40 25.50
N LEU A 148 -1.34 1.09 25.26
CA LEU A 148 -0.17 0.64 24.52
C LEU A 148 1.02 0.53 25.46
N THR A 149 1.90 -0.43 25.19
CA THR A 149 3.24 -0.52 25.80
C THR A 149 4.15 0.59 25.25
N GLU A 150 5.27 0.87 25.94
CA GLU A 150 6.24 1.85 25.46
C GLU A 150 6.91 1.38 24.14
N ASP A 151 7.16 0.10 23.98
CA ASP A 151 7.74 -0.47 22.76
C ASP A 151 6.76 -0.28 21.56
N GLU A 152 5.46 -0.54 21.73
CA GLU A 152 4.45 -0.32 20.70
C GLU A 152 4.39 1.15 20.26
N LYS A 153 4.46 2.09 21.22
CA LYS A 153 4.48 3.52 20.92
C LYS A 153 5.76 3.93 20.15
N GLN A 154 6.91 3.37 20.52
CA GLN A 154 8.17 3.62 19.84
C GLN A 154 8.13 3.07 18.41
N PHE A 155 7.72 1.82 18.21
CA PHE A 155 7.60 1.21 16.89
C PHE A 155 6.65 1.99 15.98
N TYR A 156 5.51 2.42 16.51
CA TYR A 156 4.57 3.27 15.77
C TYR A 156 5.20 4.60 15.38
N THR A 157 5.90 5.24 16.31
CA THR A 157 6.56 6.53 16.07
C THR A 157 7.63 6.42 15.00
N TRP A 158 8.48 5.40 15.05
CA TRP A 158 9.52 5.19 14.05
C TRP A 158 8.96 4.81 12.68
N THR A 159 7.89 4.01 12.63
CA THR A 159 7.17 3.73 11.38
C THR A 159 6.58 5.00 10.78
N LEU A 160 5.97 5.85 11.61
CA LEU A 160 5.43 7.14 11.15
C LEU A 160 6.53 8.08 10.67
N GLN A 161 7.71 8.07 11.27
CA GLN A 161 8.87 8.84 10.78
C GLN A 161 9.29 8.36 9.39
N CYS A 162 9.39 7.05 9.17
CA CYS A 162 9.68 6.47 7.86
C CYS A 162 8.68 6.96 6.79
N HIS A 163 7.41 6.85 7.09
CA HIS A 163 6.31 7.30 6.22
C HIS A 163 6.41 8.80 5.91
N ILE A 164 6.60 9.66 6.92
CA ILE A 164 6.71 11.11 6.72
C ILE A 164 7.96 11.46 5.91
N ASP A 165 9.09 10.78 6.13
CA ASP A 165 10.35 11.12 5.48
C ASP A 165 10.30 10.88 3.98
N ILE A 166 9.71 9.77 3.51
CA ILE A 166 9.53 9.56 2.07
C ILE A 166 8.41 10.45 1.50
N ALA A 167 7.30 10.65 2.21
CA ALA A 167 6.20 11.49 1.75
C ALA A 167 6.61 12.95 1.52
N LYS A 168 7.57 13.48 2.27
CA LYS A 168 8.10 14.85 2.12
C LYS A 168 9.36 14.93 1.27
N ALA A 169 9.91 13.80 0.80
CA ALA A 169 11.19 13.76 0.10
C ALA A 169 11.18 14.60 -1.18
N VAL A 170 12.30 15.24 -1.44
CA VAL A 170 12.59 15.96 -2.69
C VAL A 170 13.87 15.39 -3.24
N TRP A 171 13.87 14.99 -4.52
CA TRP A 171 15.00 14.28 -5.12
C TRP A 171 15.29 14.76 -6.54
N LEU A 172 16.46 14.39 -7.05
CA LEU A 172 16.85 14.66 -8.44
C LEU A 172 16.17 13.68 -9.40
N ASN A 173 15.83 14.13 -10.59
CA ASN A 173 15.06 13.41 -11.60
C ASN A 173 15.67 12.09 -12.11
N TYR A 174 16.85 11.72 -11.66
CA TYR A 174 17.48 10.43 -11.96
C TYR A 174 17.35 9.40 -10.83
N CYS A 175 16.74 9.76 -9.70
CA CYS A 175 16.58 8.83 -8.58
C CYS A 175 15.60 7.72 -8.93
N ASP A 176 16.01 6.51 -8.60
CA ASP A 176 15.23 5.29 -8.79
C ASP A 176 14.62 4.79 -7.46
N GLY A 177 13.81 3.73 -7.56
CA GLY A 177 13.14 3.18 -6.40
C GLY A 177 14.07 2.65 -5.31
N HIS A 178 15.27 2.17 -5.68
CA HIS A 178 16.29 1.74 -4.72
C HIS A 178 16.84 2.91 -3.89
N MET A 179 17.13 4.03 -4.56
CA MET A 179 17.65 5.24 -3.89
C MET A 179 16.59 5.82 -2.94
N LEU A 180 15.35 5.88 -3.36
CA LEU A 180 14.25 6.45 -2.59
C LEU A 180 13.81 5.55 -1.41
N ASP A 181 13.83 4.22 -1.58
CA ASP A 181 13.56 3.25 -0.51
C ASP A 181 14.47 3.46 0.71
N THR A 182 15.71 3.88 0.49
CA THR A 182 16.68 4.17 1.56
C THR A 182 16.21 5.32 2.46
N ILE A 183 15.57 6.34 1.90
CA ILE A 183 15.03 7.48 2.67
C ILE A 183 13.96 7.01 3.66
N ALA A 184 13.07 6.14 3.20
CA ALA A 184 12.02 5.60 4.05
C ALA A 184 12.56 4.67 5.17
N ARG A 185 13.65 3.94 4.93
CA ARG A 185 14.19 2.97 5.90
C ARG A 185 15.09 3.60 6.96
N GLU A 186 15.68 4.75 6.64
CA GLU A 186 16.72 5.38 7.47
C GLU A 186 16.29 5.56 8.93
N PRO A 187 15.08 6.07 9.26
CA PRO A 187 14.67 6.23 10.65
C PRO A 187 14.67 4.92 11.46
N LEU A 188 14.26 3.80 10.86
CA LEU A 188 14.29 2.49 11.53
C LEU A 188 15.73 1.96 11.67
N TRP A 189 16.59 2.18 10.69
CA TRP A 189 17.99 1.75 10.76
C TRP A 189 18.76 2.44 11.90
N GLN A 190 18.41 3.68 12.25
CA GLN A 190 18.97 4.37 13.43
C GLN A 190 18.71 3.59 14.73
N HIS A 191 17.66 2.77 14.75
CA HIS A 191 17.28 1.92 15.87
C HIS A 191 17.65 0.43 15.66
N LEU A 192 18.43 0.11 14.62
CA LEU A 192 18.86 -1.26 14.26
C LEU A 192 17.67 -2.18 13.89
N ILE A 193 16.59 -1.60 13.43
CA ILE A 193 15.38 -2.30 12.98
C ILE A 193 15.27 -2.17 11.45
N ASN A 194 14.74 -3.21 10.81
CA ASN A 194 14.45 -3.22 9.39
C ASN A 194 13.25 -4.09 9.09
N TYR A 195 12.47 -3.72 8.07
CA TYR A 195 11.42 -4.57 7.52
C TYR A 195 11.90 -5.27 6.24
N ARG A 196 11.39 -6.50 6.00
CA ARG A 196 11.87 -7.38 4.91
C ARG A 196 11.05 -7.29 3.63
N CYS A 197 9.94 -6.55 3.63
CA CYS A 197 9.14 -6.22 2.46
C CYS A 197 9.66 -4.99 1.72
N GLY A 198 9.07 -4.64 0.58
CA GLY A 198 9.24 -3.33 -0.06
C GLY A 198 8.65 -2.22 0.80
N THR A 199 9.05 -0.99 0.53
CA THR A 199 8.43 0.21 1.11
C THR A 199 7.20 0.64 0.33
N GLY A 200 7.06 0.17 -0.91
CA GLY A 200 5.91 0.51 -1.74
C GLY A 200 6.01 -0.02 -3.17
N HIS A 201 4.90 0.04 -3.86
CA HIS A 201 4.74 -0.43 -5.22
C HIS A 201 3.86 0.53 -6.04
N SER A 202 3.94 0.44 -7.35
CA SER A 202 3.03 1.16 -8.23
C SER A 202 1.63 0.56 -8.19
N VAL A 203 0.61 1.42 -8.32
CA VAL A 203 -0.81 1.06 -8.35
C VAL A 203 -1.36 1.36 -9.74
N SER A 204 -2.23 0.50 -10.28
CA SER A 204 -2.91 0.78 -11.55
C SER A 204 -3.98 1.85 -11.38
N PHE A 205 -4.34 2.54 -12.48
CA PHE A 205 -5.44 3.50 -12.44
C PHE A 205 -6.78 2.82 -12.14
N VAL A 206 -7.18 1.82 -12.94
CA VAL A 206 -8.31 0.93 -12.68
C VAL A 206 -7.86 -0.49 -12.99
N GLY A 207 -7.62 -1.30 -11.97
CA GLY A 207 -7.10 -2.66 -12.17
C GLY A 207 -6.37 -3.20 -10.94
N ASN A 208 -5.27 -3.92 -11.17
CA ASN A 208 -4.51 -4.55 -10.10
C ASN A 208 -3.90 -3.52 -9.16
N VAL A 209 -4.00 -3.75 -7.86
CA VAL A 209 -3.33 -2.93 -6.85
C VAL A 209 -1.81 -2.94 -7.05
N HIS A 210 -1.21 -4.08 -7.36
CA HIS A 210 0.20 -4.18 -7.74
C HIS A 210 0.36 -4.06 -9.27
N GLU A 211 0.95 -2.97 -9.72
CA GLU A 211 1.33 -2.76 -11.12
C GLU A 211 2.78 -2.26 -11.20
N GLY A 212 3.52 -2.65 -12.25
CA GLY A 212 4.86 -2.09 -12.49
C GLY A 212 4.79 -0.80 -13.31
N PRO A 213 5.97 -0.22 -13.66
CA PRO A 213 7.32 -0.78 -13.47
C PRO A 213 8.04 -0.33 -12.19
N HIS A 214 7.63 0.78 -11.57
CA HIS A 214 8.31 1.38 -10.43
C HIS A 214 7.82 0.81 -9.10
N ALA A 215 8.70 0.83 -8.10
CA ALA A 215 8.42 0.43 -6.74
C ALA A 215 9.49 1.00 -5.80
N LEU A 216 9.17 1.20 -4.54
CA LEU A 216 10.12 1.56 -3.49
C LEU A 216 10.65 0.28 -2.83
N ASN A 217 11.79 -0.20 -3.29
CA ASN A 217 12.47 -1.35 -2.70
C ASN A 217 13.93 -1.42 -3.13
N GLY A 218 14.74 -2.17 -2.38
CA GLY A 218 16.18 -2.29 -2.58
C GLY A 218 16.65 -2.91 -3.90
N ARG A 219 15.77 -3.18 -4.86
CA ARG A 219 16.09 -3.82 -6.16
C ARG A 219 15.51 -3.08 -7.37
N ASN A 220 14.59 -2.17 -7.16
CA ASN A 220 13.92 -1.46 -8.26
C ASN A 220 14.79 -0.32 -8.77
N THR A 221 15.16 -0.39 -10.04
CA THR A 221 16.00 0.60 -10.75
C THR A 221 15.20 1.47 -11.70
N THR A 222 13.89 1.44 -11.63
CA THR A 222 13.05 2.34 -12.43
C THR A 222 13.14 3.75 -11.86
N VAL A 223 13.55 4.69 -12.70
CA VAL A 223 13.61 6.12 -12.36
C VAL A 223 12.20 6.67 -12.23
N PHE A 224 11.94 7.37 -11.13
CA PHE A 224 10.65 7.98 -10.89
C PHE A 224 10.42 9.19 -11.79
N GLN A 225 9.20 9.30 -12.32
CA GLN A 225 8.79 10.38 -13.22
C GLN A 225 7.50 11.03 -12.71
N PRO A 226 7.29 12.32 -12.97
CA PRO A 226 6.01 12.99 -12.68
C PRO A 226 4.83 12.22 -13.28
N GLY A 227 3.76 12.08 -12.51
CA GLY A 227 2.59 11.28 -12.85
C GLY A 227 2.65 9.80 -12.41
N MET A 228 3.76 9.35 -11.84
CA MET A 228 3.83 8.04 -11.20
C MET A 228 3.14 8.07 -9.83
N ILE A 229 2.40 7.00 -9.52
CA ILE A 229 1.76 6.78 -8.22
C ILE A 229 2.43 5.57 -7.58
N VAL A 230 2.74 5.67 -6.29
CA VAL A 230 3.42 4.62 -5.53
C VAL A 230 2.87 4.57 -4.11
N THR A 231 2.70 3.38 -3.54
CA THR A 231 2.40 3.24 -2.13
C THR A 231 3.62 3.62 -1.28
N ASP A 232 3.37 4.06 -0.07
CA ASP A 232 4.34 4.42 0.95
C ASP A 232 3.92 3.71 2.24
N GLU A 233 4.43 2.48 2.43
CA GLU A 233 3.95 1.49 3.40
C GLU A 233 5.06 0.89 4.29
N PRO A 234 5.93 1.72 4.89
CA PRO A 234 6.92 1.22 5.83
C PRO A 234 6.26 0.56 7.04
N GLY A 235 6.97 -0.35 7.69
CA GLY A 235 6.41 -1.06 8.84
C GLY A 235 7.44 -1.65 9.79
N VAL A 236 6.96 -2.06 10.97
CA VAL A 236 7.67 -2.86 11.95
C VAL A 236 6.88 -4.15 12.18
N TYR A 237 7.55 -5.29 12.15
CA TYR A 237 6.92 -6.61 12.22
C TYR A 237 7.69 -7.50 13.18
N GLU A 238 7.24 -7.54 14.45
CA GLU A 238 7.83 -8.37 15.50
C GLU A 238 7.00 -9.62 15.72
N SER A 239 7.53 -10.75 15.29
CA SER A 239 6.80 -12.03 15.24
C SER A 239 6.16 -12.42 16.57
N GLY A 240 4.84 -12.63 16.55
CA GLY A 240 4.04 -12.99 17.72
C GLY A 240 3.83 -11.83 18.72
N VAL A 241 4.30 -10.64 18.41
CA VAL A 241 4.20 -9.45 19.28
C VAL A 241 3.32 -8.39 18.65
N VAL A 242 3.76 -7.78 17.55
CA VAL A 242 3.07 -6.66 16.92
C VAL A 242 3.46 -6.51 15.46
N GLY A 243 2.51 -6.07 14.63
CA GLY A 243 2.77 -5.51 13.31
C GLY A 243 2.21 -4.10 13.22
N ILE A 244 2.98 -3.21 12.63
CA ILE A 244 2.60 -1.82 12.42
C ILE A 244 2.95 -1.47 10.98
N ARG A 245 2.00 -0.99 10.19
CA ARG A 245 2.16 -0.42 8.86
C ARG A 245 1.35 0.87 8.79
N ILE A 246 1.91 1.90 8.20
CA ILE A 246 1.23 3.17 7.94
C ILE A 246 1.43 3.47 6.47
N GLU A 247 0.34 3.62 5.74
CA GLU A 247 0.38 3.68 4.29
C GLU A 247 -0.53 4.74 3.70
N ASN A 248 -0.02 5.38 2.66
CA ASN A 248 -0.79 6.15 1.68
C ASN A 248 -0.27 5.86 0.28
N GLU A 249 -1.05 6.18 -0.74
CA GLU A 249 -0.52 6.38 -2.09
C GLU A 249 0.03 7.80 -2.23
N LEU A 250 1.22 7.89 -2.83
CA LEU A 250 1.90 9.14 -3.13
C LEU A 250 1.92 9.38 -4.63
N GLU A 251 1.75 10.63 -5.04
CA GLU A 251 1.92 11.09 -6.41
C GLU A 251 3.27 11.78 -6.59
N CYS A 252 4.07 11.31 -7.55
CA CYS A 252 5.31 11.96 -7.94
C CYS A 252 4.98 13.16 -8.86
N TYR A 253 5.53 14.34 -8.55
CA TYR A 253 5.35 15.53 -9.38
C TYR A 253 6.66 16.31 -9.55
N HIS A 254 6.77 17.04 -10.66
CA HIS A 254 7.89 17.95 -10.88
C HIS A 254 7.77 19.17 -9.95
N LYS A 255 8.81 19.44 -9.19
CA LYS A 255 8.82 20.55 -8.23
C LYS A 255 9.47 21.81 -8.77
N ALA A 256 10.68 21.72 -9.31
CA ALA A 256 11.44 22.86 -9.81
C ALA A 256 12.66 22.45 -10.63
N ASP A 257 13.08 23.36 -11.52
CA ASP A 257 14.38 23.33 -12.19
C ASP A 257 15.26 24.48 -11.68
N ASN A 258 16.53 24.21 -11.50
CA ASN A 258 17.53 25.23 -11.17
C ASN A 258 18.92 24.81 -11.67
N GLN A 259 19.95 25.62 -11.37
CA GLN A 259 21.34 25.37 -11.78
C GLN A 259 21.95 24.09 -11.22
N ASN A 260 21.31 23.45 -10.22
CA ASN A 260 21.77 22.21 -9.58
C ASN A 260 21.06 20.97 -10.12
N GLY A 261 19.97 21.14 -10.87
CA GLY A 261 19.24 20.02 -11.47
C GLY A 261 17.73 20.22 -11.58
N THR A 262 17.08 19.16 -12.02
CA THR A 262 15.62 18.99 -12.09
C THR A 262 15.17 18.19 -10.86
N PHE A 263 14.20 18.72 -10.11
CA PHE A 263 13.69 18.13 -8.86
C PHE A 263 12.19 17.82 -8.95
#